data_fc332f7f2ed0617d614f00ae94dd4fe7
#
_entry.id   fc332f7f2ed0617d614f00ae94dd4fe7
#
_cell.length_a   1.000
_cell.length_b   1.000
_cell.length_c   1.000
_cell.angle_alpha   90.00
_cell.angle_beta   90.00
_cell.angle_gamma   90.00
#
_symmetry.space_group_name_H-M   'P 1'
#
loop_
_entity.id
_entity.type
_entity.pdbx_description
1 polymer ?
#
loop_
_entity_poly.entity_id
_entity_poly.type
_entity_poly.pdbx_seq_one_letter_code
_entity_poly.pdbx_strand_id
1 'polypeptide(L)'
;MAKKTLSDSPPAQARPLSLLSVIMPARNEEGCVCSTIEHLHLELRLHNIPHELVVVDDGSTDGTWKLLADLQSRLPELAPVKNEGLHGFGRAVICGLDHMKGDAAVIMMADESDDCRDVVRYWQELSRGWDCVFGSRLVKGGGVIDYPKIKLFINRLANFFLKTLFAIRLNDTTNAFKAYRREAIEGCRPLIAPHFNLTVELPLKAIVRGFSWTVIPITWRNRRSGEPKLKLREMGSRYLIICLYVWLEKYFSRGDYRKPRSTSGSS
;
A
#
# COMPACT_ATOMS: atom_id res chain seq x y z
N MET A 1 -20.54 -25.14 2.22
CA MET A 1 -19.54 -24.07 2.09
C MET A 1 -20.00 -22.89 2.93
N ALA A 2 -19.40 -22.66 4.10
CA ALA A 2 -19.82 -21.59 5.00
C ALA A 2 -19.44 -20.23 4.38
N LYS A 3 -20.43 -19.36 4.18
CA LYS A 3 -20.24 -17.94 3.91
C LYS A 3 -19.49 -17.34 5.11
N LYS A 4 -18.18 -17.17 4.99
CA LYS A 4 -17.40 -16.44 5.99
C LYS A 4 -17.79 -14.97 5.86
N THR A 5 -18.68 -14.52 6.73
CA THR A 5 -18.99 -13.11 6.93
C THR A 5 -17.70 -12.37 7.23
N LEU A 6 -17.39 -11.36 6.43
CA LEU A 6 -16.45 -10.31 6.80
C LEU A 6 -16.87 -9.83 8.19
N SER A 7 -15.96 -9.79 9.13
CA SER A 7 -16.18 -9.12 10.40
C SER A 7 -16.45 -7.64 10.08
N ASP A 8 -17.66 -7.17 10.34
CA ASP A 8 -18.02 -5.75 10.16
C ASP A 8 -17.40 -4.88 11.27
N SER A 9 -16.57 -5.48 12.14
CA SER A 9 -15.87 -4.84 13.25
C SER A 9 -14.39 -5.30 13.32
N PRO A 10 -13.50 -4.42 13.78
CA PRO A 10 -12.10 -4.78 14.00
C PRO A 10 -11.95 -5.88 15.07
N PRO A 11 -10.84 -6.62 15.06
CA PRO A 11 -10.53 -7.59 16.10
C PRO A 11 -10.53 -6.94 17.49
N ALA A 12 -11.13 -7.60 18.48
CA ALA A 12 -11.29 -7.07 19.85
C ALA A 12 -9.98 -6.85 20.61
N GLN A 13 -8.85 -7.38 20.15
CA GLN A 13 -7.54 -7.29 20.81
C GLN A 13 -6.45 -7.02 19.77
N ALA A 14 -6.33 -5.78 19.31
CA ALA A 14 -5.18 -5.36 18.52
C ALA A 14 -4.13 -4.71 19.45
N ARG A 15 -2.84 -5.00 19.21
CA ARG A 15 -1.75 -4.30 19.91
C ARG A 15 -1.81 -2.80 19.59
N PRO A 16 -1.58 -1.92 20.59
CA PRO A 16 -1.41 -0.50 20.32
C PRO A 16 -0.31 -0.27 19.28
N LEU A 17 -0.48 0.74 18.46
CA LEU A 17 0.53 1.18 17.50
C LEU A 17 1.36 2.28 18.16
N SER A 18 2.68 2.23 17.99
CA SER A 18 3.62 3.23 18.52
C SER A 18 4.28 4.06 17.45
N LEU A 19 4.48 3.51 16.24
CA LEU A 19 5.17 4.19 15.15
C LEU A 19 4.58 3.79 13.78
N LEU A 20 4.35 4.78 12.93
CA LEU A 20 3.94 4.61 11.54
C LEU A 20 5.13 4.75 10.61
N SER A 21 5.38 3.78 9.73
CA SER A 21 6.31 3.93 8.61
C SER A 21 5.55 4.29 7.33
N VAL A 22 5.85 5.42 6.71
CA VAL A 22 5.32 5.71 5.38
C VAL A 22 6.37 5.34 4.34
N ILE A 23 6.06 4.36 3.50
CA ILE A 23 6.96 3.82 2.48
C ILE A 23 6.67 4.52 1.16
N MET A 24 7.64 5.28 0.67
CA MET A 24 7.51 6.07 -0.56
C MET A 24 8.57 5.65 -1.59
N PRO A 25 8.23 4.85 -2.60
CA PRO A 25 9.12 4.59 -3.72
C PRO A 25 9.24 5.85 -4.58
N ALA A 26 10.45 6.29 -4.83
CA ALA A 26 10.77 7.46 -5.64
C ALA A 26 11.71 7.08 -6.79
N ARG A 27 11.46 7.60 -7.98
CA ARG A 27 12.36 7.50 -9.12
C ARG A 27 12.15 8.67 -10.05
N ASN A 28 13.16 9.54 -10.18
CA ASN A 28 13.07 10.77 -10.96
C ASN A 28 11.84 11.61 -10.56
N GLU A 29 11.80 12.00 -9.29
CA GLU A 29 10.72 12.79 -8.67
C GLU A 29 11.27 14.10 -8.08
N GLU A 30 12.39 14.66 -8.63
CA GLU A 30 13.02 15.88 -8.12
C GLU A 30 12.06 17.08 -8.05
N GLY A 31 11.05 17.13 -8.94
CA GLY A 31 10.09 18.22 -9.00
C GLY A 31 9.02 18.20 -7.91
N CYS A 32 8.87 17.11 -7.13
CA CYS A 32 7.76 16.96 -6.18
C CYS A 32 8.10 16.22 -4.89
N VAL A 33 9.24 15.51 -4.83
CA VAL A 33 9.56 14.68 -3.67
C VAL A 33 9.66 15.47 -2.36
N CYS A 34 10.28 16.66 -2.38
CA CYS A 34 10.42 17.48 -1.17
C CYS A 34 9.06 17.99 -0.69
N SER A 35 8.23 18.56 -1.58
CA SER A 35 6.90 19.05 -1.21
C SER A 35 5.99 17.94 -0.69
N THR A 36 6.04 16.75 -1.30
CA THR A 36 5.28 15.58 -0.82
C THR A 36 5.69 15.20 0.61
N ILE A 37 7.00 15.12 0.87
CA ILE A 37 7.54 14.76 2.20
C ILE A 37 7.17 15.81 3.24
N GLU A 38 7.39 17.10 2.95
CA GLU A 38 7.13 18.21 3.87
C GLU A 38 5.63 18.31 4.21
N HIS A 39 4.74 18.20 3.22
CA HIS A 39 3.30 18.20 3.46
C HIS A 39 2.86 17.01 4.32
N LEU A 40 3.35 15.80 4.01
CA LEU A 40 3.02 14.62 4.78
C LEU A 40 3.52 14.72 6.22
N HIS A 41 4.77 15.14 6.42
CA HIS A 41 5.35 15.34 7.74
C HIS A 41 4.53 16.34 8.56
N LEU A 42 4.18 17.48 7.96
CA LEU A 42 3.35 18.48 8.64
C LEU A 42 2.00 17.91 9.05
N GLU A 43 1.31 17.20 8.16
CA GLU A 43 0.00 16.59 8.42
C GLU A 43 0.07 15.58 9.57
N LEU A 44 1.07 14.72 9.59
CA LEU A 44 1.26 13.72 10.64
C LEU A 44 1.61 14.36 12.00
N ARG A 45 2.43 15.42 11.99
CA ARG A 45 2.74 16.19 13.20
C ARG A 45 1.53 16.90 13.77
N LEU A 46 0.71 17.53 12.94
CA LEU A 46 -0.53 18.21 13.36
C LEU A 46 -1.50 17.25 14.07
N HIS A 47 -1.45 15.96 13.72
CA HIS A 47 -2.28 14.94 14.34
C HIS A 47 -1.56 14.12 15.42
N ASN A 48 -0.35 14.53 15.84
CA ASN A 48 0.48 13.84 16.85
C ASN A 48 0.69 12.34 16.53
N ILE A 49 0.88 12.00 15.26
CA ILE A 49 1.16 10.62 14.83
C ILE A 49 2.67 10.42 14.81
N PRO A 50 3.23 9.54 15.68
CA PRO A 50 4.63 9.16 15.61
C PRO A 50 4.91 8.46 14.28
N HIS A 51 5.89 8.96 13.52
CA HIS A 51 6.14 8.45 12.17
C HIS A 51 7.60 8.50 11.76
N GLU A 52 7.95 7.67 10.80
CA GLU A 52 9.13 7.76 9.95
C GLU A 52 8.72 7.74 8.47
N LEU A 53 9.48 8.43 7.63
CA LEU A 53 9.26 8.53 6.20
C LEU A 53 10.39 7.77 5.48
N VAL A 54 10.13 6.53 5.10
CA VAL A 54 11.11 5.69 4.39
C VAL A 54 10.96 5.92 2.90
N VAL A 55 11.81 6.79 2.35
CA VAL A 55 11.79 7.13 0.93
C VAL A 55 12.86 6.35 0.19
N VAL A 56 12.41 5.48 -0.72
CA VAL A 56 13.31 4.58 -1.45
C VAL A 56 13.60 5.13 -2.83
N ASP A 57 14.83 5.57 -3.04
CA ASP A 57 15.33 5.94 -4.36
C ASP A 57 15.59 4.69 -5.21
N ASP A 58 14.77 4.48 -6.23
CA ASP A 58 14.82 3.33 -7.13
C ASP A 58 15.67 3.60 -8.38
N GLY A 59 16.88 4.12 -8.17
CA GLY A 59 17.84 4.43 -9.23
C GLY A 59 17.45 5.67 -10.03
N SER A 60 17.22 6.79 -9.34
CA SER A 60 17.03 8.09 -9.99
C SER A 60 18.30 8.55 -10.71
N THR A 61 18.09 9.23 -11.83
CA THR A 61 19.14 9.84 -12.67
C THR A 61 19.11 11.37 -12.62
N ASP A 62 18.12 11.93 -11.93
CA ASP A 62 17.92 13.38 -11.69
C ASP A 62 18.43 13.77 -10.27
N GLY A 63 18.03 14.94 -9.80
CA GLY A 63 18.38 15.46 -8.48
C GLY A 63 17.70 14.80 -7.28
N THR A 64 16.82 13.81 -7.47
CA THR A 64 16.00 13.22 -6.40
C THR A 64 16.82 12.79 -5.19
N TRP A 65 17.88 12.01 -5.37
CA TRP A 65 18.72 11.54 -4.25
C TRP A 65 19.39 12.67 -3.49
N LYS A 66 19.92 13.67 -4.19
CA LYS A 66 20.55 14.84 -3.57
C LYS A 66 19.54 15.59 -2.70
N LEU A 67 18.33 15.82 -3.20
CA LEU A 67 17.26 16.49 -2.46
C LEU A 67 16.87 15.70 -1.20
N LEU A 68 16.79 14.37 -1.27
CA LEU A 68 16.50 13.53 -0.12
C LEU A 68 17.60 13.62 0.96
N ALA A 69 18.87 13.60 0.56
CA ALA A 69 20.01 13.72 1.47
C ALA A 69 20.04 15.11 2.15
N ASP A 70 19.78 16.16 1.38
CA ASP A 70 19.73 17.53 1.90
C ASP A 70 18.55 17.70 2.87
N LEU A 71 17.38 17.13 2.55
CA LEU A 71 16.19 17.22 3.39
C LEU A 71 16.34 16.43 4.69
N GLN A 72 17.02 15.28 4.67
CA GLN A 72 17.27 14.45 5.87
C GLN A 72 18.00 15.24 6.96
N SER A 73 18.90 16.15 6.61
CA SER A 73 19.63 16.99 7.59
C SER A 73 18.70 17.92 8.40
N ARG A 74 17.51 18.21 7.89
CA ARG A 74 16.49 19.10 8.49
C ARG A 74 15.28 18.36 9.03
N LEU A 75 15.09 17.10 8.63
CA LEU A 75 13.94 16.29 8.97
C LEU A 75 14.40 14.92 9.50
N PRO A 76 14.58 14.79 10.83
CA PRO A 76 15.09 13.55 11.45
C PRO A 76 14.19 12.32 11.22
N GLU A 77 12.90 12.51 10.98
CA GLU A 77 11.94 11.44 10.69
C GLU A 77 12.10 10.88 9.26
N LEU A 78 12.85 11.57 8.39
CA LEU A 78 13.13 11.11 7.03
C LEU A 78 14.27 10.09 7.03
N ALA A 79 14.00 8.93 6.48
CA ALA A 79 14.95 7.83 6.27
C ALA A 79 15.08 7.53 4.77
N PRO A 80 15.96 8.23 4.03
CA PRO A 80 16.20 7.92 2.62
C PRO A 80 16.98 6.61 2.49
N VAL A 81 16.58 5.76 1.57
CA VAL A 81 17.18 4.45 1.28
C VAL A 81 17.44 4.35 -0.22
N LYS A 82 18.61 3.83 -0.62
CA LYS A 82 18.86 3.45 -2.02
C LYS A 82 18.48 2.01 -2.28
N ASN A 83 17.72 1.77 -3.34
CA ASN A 83 17.57 0.43 -3.88
C ASN A 83 18.78 0.12 -4.79
N GLU A 84 19.79 -0.54 -4.24
CA GLU A 84 21.01 -0.91 -4.97
C GLU A 84 20.82 -2.16 -5.85
N GLY A 85 19.68 -2.83 -5.74
CA GLY A 85 19.35 -4.02 -6.50
C GLY A 85 18.68 -3.71 -7.84
N LEU A 86 17.95 -4.69 -8.36
CA LEU A 86 17.15 -4.50 -9.56
C LEU A 86 16.01 -3.50 -9.29
N HIS A 87 15.76 -2.60 -10.24
CA HIS A 87 14.75 -1.56 -10.12
C HIS A 87 13.32 -2.04 -10.42
N GLY A 88 12.36 -1.34 -9.87
CA GLY A 88 10.93 -1.54 -10.09
C GLY A 88 10.11 -1.16 -8.87
N PHE A 89 8.92 -0.63 -9.08
CA PHE A 89 8.03 -0.17 -8.02
C PHE A 89 7.87 -1.18 -6.86
N GLY A 90 7.58 -2.44 -7.19
CA GLY A 90 7.41 -3.49 -6.17
C GLY A 90 8.68 -3.75 -5.38
N ARG A 91 9.84 -3.76 -6.05
CA ARG A 91 11.14 -3.92 -5.40
C ARG A 91 11.48 -2.76 -4.47
N ALA A 92 11.21 -1.53 -4.90
CA ALA A 92 11.41 -0.35 -4.07
C ALA A 92 10.50 -0.38 -2.84
N VAL A 93 9.22 -0.77 -3.00
CA VAL A 93 8.32 -0.94 -1.84
C VAL A 93 8.82 -2.04 -0.91
N ILE A 94 9.23 -3.21 -1.42
CA ILE A 94 9.78 -4.31 -0.61
C ILE A 94 11.02 -3.84 0.14
N CYS A 95 11.95 -3.15 -0.54
CA CYS A 95 13.12 -2.56 0.09
C CYS A 95 12.74 -1.61 1.24
N GLY A 96 11.75 -0.74 1.04
CA GLY A 96 11.25 0.14 2.09
C GLY A 96 10.61 -0.62 3.26
N LEU A 97 9.84 -1.67 2.99
CA LEU A 97 9.26 -2.54 4.01
C LEU A 97 10.32 -3.32 4.80
N ASP A 98 11.48 -3.61 4.21
CA ASP A 98 12.61 -4.25 4.90
C ASP A 98 13.35 -3.28 5.83
N HIS A 99 13.28 -1.97 5.56
CA HIS A 99 13.92 -0.91 6.36
C HIS A 99 12.97 -0.26 7.38
N MET A 100 11.67 -0.54 7.33
CA MET A 100 10.70 0.05 8.26
C MET A 100 10.96 -0.33 9.70
N LYS A 101 10.73 0.61 10.63
CA LYS A 101 10.81 0.39 12.09
C LYS A 101 9.43 0.35 12.75
N GLY A 102 8.42 0.97 12.12
CA GLY A 102 7.07 1.13 12.68
C GLY A 102 6.29 -0.18 12.83
N ASP A 103 5.24 -0.13 13.64
CA ASP A 103 4.29 -1.23 13.85
C ASP A 103 3.29 -1.36 12.71
N ALA A 104 3.22 -0.35 11.87
CA ALA A 104 2.37 -0.30 10.70
C ALA A 104 3.07 0.43 9.56
N ALA A 105 2.68 0.12 8.32
CA ALA A 105 3.16 0.82 7.14
C ALA A 105 2.00 1.35 6.29
N VAL A 106 2.21 2.53 5.70
CA VAL A 106 1.41 3.05 4.59
C VAL A 106 2.30 3.08 3.34
N ILE A 107 1.84 2.54 2.24
CA ILE A 107 2.50 2.67 0.93
C ILE A 107 1.88 3.89 0.24
N MET A 108 2.69 4.90 -0.07
CA MET A 108 2.25 6.17 -0.65
C MET A 108 3.17 6.55 -1.82
N MET A 109 2.62 7.20 -2.84
CA MET A 109 3.42 7.70 -3.97
C MET A 109 4.14 9.00 -3.59
N ALA A 110 5.34 9.21 -4.17
CA ALA A 110 6.14 10.43 -3.95
C ALA A 110 5.81 11.57 -4.94
N ASP A 111 4.70 11.47 -5.70
CA ASP A 111 4.37 12.32 -6.85
C ASP A 111 3.15 13.25 -6.63
N GLU A 112 2.80 13.51 -5.37
CA GLU A 112 1.63 14.32 -4.96
C GLU A 112 0.27 13.79 -5.46
N SER A 113 0.21 12.54 -5.92
CA SER A 113 -1.05 11.97 -6.41
C SER A 113 -2.00 11.52 -5.29
N ASP A 114 -1.44 11.18 -4.13
CA ASP A 114 -2.17 10.72 -2.94
C ASP A 114 -2.34 11.89 -1.93
N ASP A 115 -3.48 11.96 -1.27
CA ASP A 115 -3.77 13.01 -0.27
C ASP A 115 -3.15 12.63 1.09
N CYS A 116 -2.24 13.46 1.61
CA CYS A 116 -1.58 13.24 2.91
C CYS A 116 -2.57 13.08 4.07
N ARG A 117 -3.75 13.74 4.02
CA ARG A 117 -4.81 13.62 5.04
C ARG A 117 -5.38 12.21 5.12
N ASP A 118 -5.35 11.45 4.04
CA ASP A 118 -5.80 10.07 4.05
C ASP A 118 -4.85 9.16 4.85
N VAL A 119 -3.56 9.54 5.02
CA VAL A 119 -2.61 8.80 5.89
C VAL A 119 -3.05 8.87 7.35
N VAL A 120 -3.57 10.01 7.80
CA VAL A 120 -4.15 10.15 9.14
C VAL A 120 -5.34 9.20 9.32
N ARG A 121 -6.21 9.08 8.32
CA ARG A 121 -7.36 8.17 8.34
C ARG A 121 -6.92 6.70 8.34
N TYR A 122 -5.86 6.36 7.61
CA TYR A 122 -5.26 5.02 7.67
C TYR A 122 -4.78 4.69 9.07
N TRP A 123 -4.04 5.60 9.72
CA TRP A 123 -3.58 5.42 11.09
C TRP A 123 -4.73 5.21 12.07
N GLN A 124 -5.79 6.00 11.96
CA GLN A 124 -6.97 5.87 12.81
C GLN A 124 -7.64 4.50 12.69
N GLU A 125 -7.83 4.00 11.47
CA GLU A 125 -8.44 2.68 11.25
C GLU A 125 -7.53 1.54 11.72
N LEU A 126 -6.23 1.62 11.47
CA LEU A 126 -5.26 0.64 12.01
C LEU A 126 -5.25 0.67 13.54
N SER A 127 -5.34 1.85 14.17
CA SER A 127 -5.42 2.00 15.61
C SER A 127 -6.71 1.44 16.20
N ARG A 128 -7.80 1.39 15.44
CA ARG A 128 -9.03 0.68 15.81
C ARG A 128 -8.90 -0.83 15.80
N GLY A 129 -7.80 -1.37 15.26
CA GLY A 129 -7.49 -2.79 15.30
C GLY A 129 -7.57 -3.52 13.97
N TRP A 130 -7.85 -2.86 12.86
CA TRP A 130 -7.78 -3.49 11.55
C TRP A 130 -6.34 -3.89 11.21
N ASP A 131 -6.15 -5.08 10.63
CA ASP A 131 -4.84 -5.53 10.15
C ASP A 131 -4.43 -4.79 8.88
N CYS A 132 -5.43 -4.45 8.03
CA CYS A 132 -5.21 -3.77 6.75
C CYS A 132 -6.29 -2.71 6.51
N VAL A 133 -5.90 -1.60 5.89
CA VAL A 133 -6.83 -0.54 5.46
C VAL A 133 -6.56 -0.21 4.00
N PHE A 134 -7.57 -0.36 3.15
CA PHE A 134 -7.43 -0.17 1.72
C PHE A 134 -8.13 1.11 1.27
N GLY A 135 -7.39 1.99 0.60
CA GLY A 135 -7.98 3.16 -0.03
C GLY A 135 -8.76 2.77 -1.28
N SER A 136 -9.94 3.32 -1.45
CA SER A 136 -10.72 3.14 -2.66
C SER A 136 -11.19 4.46 -3.24
N ARG A 137 -10.89 4.66 -4.51
CA ARG A 137 -11.38 5.77 -5.33
C ARG A 137 -12.80 5.53 -5.85
N LEU A 138 -13.31 4.30 -5.69
CA LEU A 138 -14.54 3.80 -6.32
C LEU A 138 -15.69 3.56 -5.33
N VAL A 139 -15.53 3.94 -4.07
CA VAL A 139 -16.59 3.96 -3.04
C VAL A 139 -17.18 5.35 -2.91
N LYS A 140 -18.36 5.45 -2.28
CA LYS A 140 -18.99 6.75 -1.98
C LYS A 140 -18.04 7.61 -1.14
N GLY A 141 -17.80 8.83 -1.59
CA GLY A 141 -16.82 9.75 -0.96
C GLY A 141 -15.38 9.62 -1.49
N GLY A 142 -15.07 8.61 -2.29
CA GLY A 142 -13.83 8.50 -3.04
C GLY A 142 -13.93 9.15 -4.42
N GLY A 143 -12.78 9.41 -5.04
CA GLY A 143 -12.77 10.06 -6.34
C GLY A 143 -11.43 10.05 -7.06
N VAL A 144 -11.48 10.47 -8.30
CA VAL A 144 -10.31 10.71 -9.15
C VAL A 144 -10.42 12.10 -9.79
N ILE A 145 -9.32 12.83 -9.79
CA ILE A 145 -9.23 14.17 -10.40
C ILE A 145 -8.28 14.07 -11.57
N ASP A 146 -8.67 14.60 -12.74
CA ASP A 146 -7.89 14.61 -13.98
C ASP A 146 -7.43 13.22 -14.45
N TYR A 147 -8.26 12.19 -14.22
CA TYR A 147 -7.96 10.82 -14.61
C TYR A 147 -8.45 10.54 -16.03
N PRO A 148 -7.60 10.01 -16.94
CA PRO A 148 -8.03 9.68 -18.30
C PRO A 148 -9.16 8.65 -18.30
N LYS A 149 -10.28 8.97 -18.98
CA LYS A 149 -11.52 8.15 -18.98
C LYS A 149 -11.27 6.69 -19.39
N ILE A 150 -10.42 6.47 -20.40
CA ILE A 150 -10.06 5.13 -20.88
C ILE A 150 -9.32 4.33 -19.79
N LYS A 151 -8.35 4.96 -19.11
CA LYS A 151 -7.65 4.32 -17.99
C LYS A 151 -8.60 3.97 -16.85
N LEU A 152 -9.57 4.85 -16.56
CA LEU A 152 -10.58 4.59 -15.53
C LEU A 152 -11.45 3.39 -15.89
N PHE A 153 -11.88 3.29 -17.14
CA PHE A 153 -12.68 2.14 -17.62
C PHE A 153 -11.90 0.83 -17.50
N ILE A 154 -10.64 0.79 -17.99
CA ILE A 154 -9.78 -0.40 -17.90
C ILE A 154 -9.53 -0.77 -16.43
N ASN A 155 -9.29 0.22 -15.57
CA ASN A 155 -9.10 0.01 -14.13
C ASN A 155 -10.33 -0.61 -13.47
N ARG A 156 -11.53 -0.10 -13.77
CA ARG A 156 -12.79 -0.66 -13.27
C ARG A 156 -13.02 -2.10 -13.73
N LEU A 157 -12.73 -2.38 -15.01
CA LEU A 157 -12.85 -3.73 -15.56
C LEU A 157 -11.88 -4.71 -14.86
N ALA A 158 -10.62 -4.31 -14.68
CA ALA A 158 -9.63 -5.12 -13.97
C ALA A 158 -10.05 -5.38 -12.51
N ASN A 159 -10.51 -4.37 -11.81
CA ASN A 159 -11.00 -4.53 -10.44
C ASN A 159 -12.27 -5.39 -10.35
N PHE A 160 -13.18 -5.28 -11.32
CA PHE A 160 -14.35 -6.16 -11.40
C PHE A 160 -13.94 -7.63 -11.62
N PHE A 161 -12.98 -7.89 -12.51
CA PHE A 161 -12.42 -9.22 -12.71
C PHE A 161 -11.80 -9.78 -11.43
N LEU A 162 -10.96 -9.02 -10.72
CA LEU A 162 -10.35 -9.44 -9.47
C LEU A 162 -11.39 -9.71 -8.39
N LYS A 163 -12.38 -8.82 -8.25
CA LYS A 163 -13.49 -8.97 -7.31
C LYS A 163 -14.24 -10.29 -7.53
N THR A 164 -14.51 -10.63 -8.78
CA THR A 164 -15.23 -11.86 -9.16
C THR A 164 -14.35 -13.09 -8.97
N LEU A 165 -13.11 -13.06 -9.47
CA LEU A 165 -12.16 -14.17 -9.40
C LEU A 165 -11.88 -14.60 -7.95
N PHE A 166 -11.73 -13.64 -7.06
CA PHE A 166 -11.44 -13.88 -5.66
C PHE A 166 -12.68 -13.89 -4.77
N ALA A 167 -13.87 -13.62 -5.30
CA ALA A 167 -15.12 -13.47 -4.54
C ALA A 167 -14.93 -12.55 -3.32
N ILE A 168 -14.33 -11.38 -3.53
CA ILE A 168 -14.02 -10.37 -2.50
C ILE A 168 -14.88 -9.12 -2.66
N ARG A 169 -15.04 -8.34 -1.58
CA ARG A 169 -15.78 -7.06 -1.63
C ARG A 169 -14.92 -5.86 -2.02
N LEU A 170 -13.57 -6.00 -2.01
CA LEU A 170 -12.67 -4.93 -2.41
C LEU A 170 -12.87 -4.58 -3.90
N ASN A 171 -13.12 -3.31 -4.19
CA ASN A 171 -13.43 -2.83 -5.52
C ASN A 171 -12.33 -1.98 -6.17
N ASP A 172 -11.25 -1.68 -5.44
CA ASP A 172 -10.08 -0.92 -5.92
C ASP A 172 -8.77 -1.58 -5.48
N THR A 173 -8.58 -2.83 -5.91
CA THR A 173 -7.40 -3.63 -5.57
C THR A 173 -6.12 -3.07 -6.19
N THR A 174 -6.20 -2.46 -7.36
CA THR A 174 -5.06 -1.98 -8.14
C THR A 174 -4.47 -0.66 -7.64
N ASN A 175 -5.11 0.01 -6.70
CA ASN A 175 -4.58 1.20 -6.07
C ASN A 175 -3.36 0.87 -5.20
N ALA A 176 -2.30 1.69 -5.24
CA ALA A 176 -1.10 1.51 -4.43
C ALA A 176 -1.28 1.98 -2.98
N PHE A 177 -2.06 3.05 -2.79
CA PHE A 177 -2.23 3.73 -1.52
C PHE A 177 -3.04 2.89 -0.53
N LYS A 178 -2.35 2.18 0.34
CA LYS A 178 -2.90 1.22 1.30
C LYS A 178 -2.05 1.16 2.57
N ALA A 179 -2.67 0.74 3.67
CA ALA A 179 -2.02 0.61 4.96
C ALA A 179 -2.14 -0.81 5.51
N TYR A 180 -1.12 -1.23 6.26
CA TYR A 180 -1.02 -2.56 6.82
C TYR A 180 -0.33 -2.51 8.18
N ARG A 181 -0.76 -3.32 9.13
CA ARG A 181 0.05 -3.62 10.32
C ARG A 181 1.26 -4.47 9.93
N ARG A 182 2.35 -4.38 10.68
CA ARG A 182 3.58 -5.15 10.44
C ARG A 182 3.29 -6.65 10.37
N GLU A 183 2.47 -7.16 11.29
CA GLU A 183 2.11 -8.59 11.30
C GLU A 183 1.41 -9.03 10.00
N ALA A 184 0.62 -8.16 9.39
CA ALA A 184 -0.01 -8.46 8.11
C ALA A 184 1.01 -8.49 6.97
N ILE A 185 1.98 -7.56 6.96
CA ILE A 185 3.07 -7.53 5.99
C ILE A 185 3.90 -8.81 6.10
N GLU A 186 4.39 -9.13 7.29
CA GLU A 186 5.19 -10.31 7.55
C GLU A 186 4.43 -11.61 7.22
N GLY A 187 3.15 -11.66 7.61
CA GLY A 187 2.29 -12.79 7.26
C GLY A 187 1.97 -12.91 5.76
N CYS A 188 2.27 -11.91 4.94
CA CYS A 188 2.13 -11.96 3.47
C CYS A 188 3.44 -12.31 2.74
N ARG A 189 4.56 -12.40 3.44
CA ARG A 189 5.84 -12.78 2.82
C ARG A 189 5.84 -14.25 2.33
N PRO A 190 6.69 -14.61 1.36
CA PRO A 190 7.48 -13.70 0.52
C PRO A 190 6.62 -12.89 -0.45
N LEU A 191 7.02 -11.63 -0.72
CA LEU A 191 6.44 -10.80 -1.77
C LEU A 191 7.28 -10.96 -3.04
N ILE A 192 6.63 -11.35 -4.14
CA ILE A 192 7.33 -11.75 -5.36
C ILE A 192 7.13 -10.80 -6.55
N ALA A 193 6.20 -9.85 -6.41
CA ALA A 193 5.88 -8.92 -7.48
C ALA A 193 6.91 -7.77 -7.58
N PRO A 194 7.73 -7.71 -8.66
CA PRO A 194 8.81 -6.74 -8.76
C PRO A 194 8.36 -5.34 -9.22
N HIS A 195 7.11 -5.19 -9.69
CA HIS A 195 6.58 -3.97 -10.29
C HIS A 195 5.25 -3.58 -9.67
N PHE A 196 4.43 -2.79 -10.37
CA PHE A 196 3.10 -2.36 -9.90
C PHE A 196 2.13 -3.51 -9.58
N ASN A 197 2.39 -4.72 -10.02
CA ASN A 197 1.63 -5.91 -9.65
C ASN A 197 1.71 -6.24 -8.14
N LEU A 198 2.64 -5.65 -7.38
CA LEU A 198 2.64 -5.68 -5.92
C LEU A 198 1.38 -5.06 -5.31
N THR A 199 0.81 -4.03 -5.96
CA THR A 199 -0.44 -3.39 -5.52
C THR A 199 -1.63 -4.34 -5.49
N VAL A 200 -1.54 -5.45 -6.22
CA VAL A 200 -2.53 -6.55 -6.25
C VAL A 200 -2.08 -7.72 -5.38
N GLU A 201 -0.80 -8.07 -5.39
CA GLU A 201 -0.27 -9.19 -4.61
C GLU A 201 -0.54 -9.03 -3.12
N LEU A 202 -0.08 -7.93 -2.54
CA LEU A 202 -0.12 -7.73 -1.08
C LEU A 202 -1.54 -7.73 -0.52
N PRO A 203 -2.52 -6.94 -1.05
CA PRO A 203 -3.88 -6.98 -0.53
C PRO A 203 -4.59 -8.31 -0.78
N LEU A 204 -4.36 -8.98 -1.91
CA LEU A 204 -4.98 -10.28 -2.16
C LEU A 204 -4.43 -11.35 -1.22
N LYS A 205 -3.10 -11.39 -0.98
CA LYS A 205 -2.50 -12.30 0.02
C LYS A 205 -3.06 -12.02 1.42
N ALA A 206 -3.13 -10.76 1.83
CA ALA A 206 -3.68 -10.40 3.14
C ALA A 206 -5.12 -10.92 3.30
N ILE A 207 -5.98 -10.72 2.30
CA ILE A 207 -7.36 -11.19 2.31
C ILE A 207 -7.44 -12.73 2.33
N VAL A 208 -6.68 -13.40 1.46
CA VAL A 208 -6.67 -14.87 1.33
C VAL A 208 -6.12 -15.53 2.59
N ARG A 209 -5.11 -14.96 3.20
CA ARG A 209 -4.50 -15.43 4.45
C ARG A 209 -5.33 -15.10 5.70
N GLY A 210 -6.42 -14.35 5.55
CA GLY A 210 -7.42 -14.15 6.59
C GLY A 210 -7.13 -12.99 7.54
N PHE A 211 -6.30 -12.02 7.14
CA PHE A 211 -6.16 -10.76 7.86
C PHE A 211 -7.44 -9.94 7.77
N SER A 212 -7.76 -9.22 8.85
CA SER A 212 -8.91 -8.33 8.89
C SER A 212 -8.63 -7.07 8.07
N TRP A 213 -9.65 -6.54 7.39
CA TRP A 213 -9.45 -5.37 6.56
C TRP A 213 -10.71 -4.51 6.45
N THR A 214 -10.50 -3.23 6.22
CA THR A 214 -11.54 -2.26 5.93
C THR A 214 -11.17 -1.39 4.73
N VAL A 215 -12.12 -0.57 4.27
CA VAL A 215 -11.94 0.33 3.13
C VAL A 215 -12.26 1.74 3.55
N ILE A 216 -11.40 2.69 3.21
CA ILE A 216 -11.69 4.12 3.32
C ILE A 216 -11.82 4.76 1.93
N PRO A 217 -12.71 5.75 1.75
CA PRO A 217 -12.72 6.55 0.53
C PRO A 217 -11.48 7.43 0.48
N ILE A 218 -10.81 7.44 -0.66
CA ILE A 218 -9.64 8.29 -0.93
C ILE A 218 -9.83 9.07 -2.21
N THR A 219 -9.13 10.20 -2.34
CA THR A 219 -9.08 10.98 -3.57
C THR A 219 -7.69 10.86 -4.19
N TRP A 220 -7.65 10.40 -5.44
CA TRP A 220 -6.44 10.36 -6.23
C TRP A 220 -6.44 11.48 -7.26
N ARG A 221 -5.34 12.19 -7.35
CA ARG A 221 -5.16 13.27 -8.33
C ARG A 221 -4.08 12.88 -9.34
N ASN A 222 -4.28 13.24 -10.61
CA ASN A 222 -3.23 13.02 -11.58
C ASN A 222 -2.00 13.85 -11.21
N ARG A 223 -0.80 13.28 -11.36
CA ARG A 223 0.47 13.94 -11.06
C ARG A 223 0.60 15.26 -11.84
N ARG A 224 1.24 16.25 -11.21
CA ARG A 224 1.47 17.56 -11.83
C ARG A 224 2.71 17.59 -12.71
N SER A 225 3.69 16.74 -12.45
CA SER A 225 4.96 16.65 -13.16
C SER A 225 5.36 15.17 -13.39
N GLY A 226 6.31 14.93 -14.33
CA GLY A 226 6.84 13.62 -14.64
C GLY A 226 6.01 12.80 -15.63
N GLU A 227 6.62 11.75 -16.18
CA GLU A 227 5.95 10.84 -17.13
C GLU A 227 5.33 9.61 -16.45
N PRO A 228 4.20 9.10 -16.95
CA PRO A 228 3.59 7.87 -16.46
C PRO A 228 4.52 6.67 -16.69
N LYS A 229 5.04 6.07 -15.63
CA LYS A 229 5.96 4.91 -15.71
C LYS A 229 5.23 3.57 -15.93
N LEU A 230 3.88 3.58 -15.96
CA LEU A 230 3.05 2.39 -16.14
C LEU A 230 2.84 2.08 -17.64
N LYS A 231 3.51 1.04 -18.14
CA LYS A 231 3.29 0.51 -19.50
C LYS A 231 2.22 -0.57 -19.48
N LEU A 232 0.99 -0.26 -19.86
CA LEU A 232 -0.18 -1.15 -19.79
C LEU A 232 0.03 -2.52 -20.46
N ARG A 233 0.71 -2.57 -21.60
CA ARG A 233 0.93 -3.82 -22.35
C ARG A 233 1.85 -4.81 -21.66
N GLU A 234 2.88 -4.32 -20.96
CA GLU A 234 3.83 -5.16 -20.21
C GLU A 234 3.25 -5.61 -18.86
N MET A 235 2.25 -4.88 -18.35
CA MET A 235 1.69 -5.17 -17.04
C MET A 235 0.66 -6.30 -17.04
N GLY A 236 -0.02 -6.55 -18.15
CA GLY A 236 -1.12 -7.53 -18.21
C GLY A 236 -0.68 -8.93 -17.80
N SER A 237 0.39 -9.46 -18.39
CA SER A 237 0.92 -10.79 -18.05
C SER A 237 1.45 -10.87 -16.61
N ARG A 238 2.11 -9.80 -16.13
CA ARG A 238 2.62 -9.73 -14.76
C ARG A 238 1.51 -9.75 -13.71
N TYR A 239 0.41 -9.06 -13.96
CA TYR A 239 -0.78 -9.12 -13.10
C TYR A 239 -1.41 -10.50 -13.12
N LEU A 240 -1.54 -11.11 -14.31
CA LEU A 240 -2.14 -12.44 -14.45
C LEU A 240 -1.38 -13.50 -13.68
N ILE A 241 -0.04 -13.51 -13.74
CA ILE A 241 0.81 -14.45 -12.99
C ILE A 241 0.56 -14.31 -11.49
N ILE A 242 0.53 -13.09 -10.97
CA ILE A 242 0.29 -12.84 -9.54
C ILE A 242 -1.14 -13.27 -9.15
N CYS A 243 -2.12 -12.96 -9.96
CA CYS A 243 -3.50 -13.39 -9.71
C CYS A 243 -3.61 -14.92 -9.68
N LEU A 244 -2.99 -15.60 -10.63
CA LEU A 244 -2.99 -17.07 -10.66
C LEU A 244 -2.28 -17.64 -9.44
N TYR A 245 -1.12 -17.12 -9.07
CA TYR A 245 -0.38 -17.56 -7.88
C TYR A 245 -1.23 -17.45 -6.60
N VAL A 246 -1.82 -16.28 -6.34
CA VAL A 246 -2.63 -16.07 -5.14
C VAL A 246 -3.96 -16.84 -5.21
N TRP A 247 -4.51 -17.06 -6.42
CA TRP A 247 -5.70 -17.88 -6.63
C TRP A 247 -5.41 -19.36 -6.30
N LEU A 248 -4.28 -19.91 -6.77
CA LEU A 248 -3.84 -21.25 -6.40
C LEU A 248 -3.63 -21.37 -4.89
N GLU A 249 -3.00 -20.40 -4.25
CA GLU A 249 -2.85 -20.35 -2.79
C GLU A 249 -4.23 -20.43 -2.10
N LYS A 250 -5.20 -19.62 -2.57
CA LYS A 250 -6.54 -19.58 -1.97
C LYS A 250 -7.25 -20.93 -1.96
N TYR A 251 -7.15 -21.68 -3.04
CA TYR A 251 -7.96 -22.88 -3.24
C TYR A 251 -7.22 -24.20 -3.00
N PHE A 252 -5.90 -24.22 -3.13
CA PHE A 252 -5.10 -25.46 -3.09
C PHE A 252 -4.12 -25.54 -1.91
N SER A 253 -3.81 -24.45 -1.20
CA SER A 253 -2.88 -24.49 -0.06
C SER A 253 -3.48 -25.11 1.21
N ARG A 254 -4.74 -25.53 1.20
CA ARG A 254 -5.44 -26.08 2.37
C ARG A 254 -5.40 -25.21 3.63
N GLY A 255 -4.98 -23.96 3.49
CA GLY A 255 -4.90 -22.98 4.57
C GLY A 255 -3.56 -22.87 5.27
N ASP A 256 -2.50 -23.51 4.74
CA ASP A 256 -1.15 -23.52 5.32
C ASP A 256 -0.58 -22.11 5.56
N TYR A 257 -0.98 -21.13 4.74
CA TYR A 257 -0.53 -19.73 4.84
C TYR A 257 -1.51 -18.83 5.60
N ARG A 258 -2.57 -19.39 6.22
CA ARG A 258 -3.55 -18.55 6.93
C ARG A 258 -3.00 -18.06 8.26
N LYS A 259 -3.36 -16.82 8.61
CA LYS A 259 -3.13 -16.27 9.96
C LYS A 259 -3.66 -17.27 11.00
N PRO A 260 -2.84 -17.64 12.01
CA PRO A 260 -3.31 -18.49 13.10
C PRO A 260 -4.58 -17.88 13.73
N ARG A 261 -5.59 -18.69 13.98
CA ARG A 261 -6.76 -18.23 14.74
C ARG A 261 -6.28 -17.98 16.18
N SER A 262 -6.53 -16.80 16.73
CA SER A 262 -6.44 -16.62 18.16
C SER A 262 -7.43 -17.60 18.80
N THR A 263 -6.92 -18.61 19.47
CA THR A 263 -7.72 -19.42 20.37
C THR A 263 -8.12 -18.49 21.51
N SER A 264 -9.36 -17.94 21.46
CA SER A 264 -10.00 -17.40 22.64
C SER A 264 -10.02 -18.54 23.66
N GLY A 265 -9.24 -18.36 24.75
CA GLY A 265 -9.11 -19.35 25.79
C GLY A 265 -10.49 -19.77 26.29
N SER A 266 -10.78 -21.03 26.12
CA SER A 266 -11.73 -21.74 26.93
C SER A 266 -11.01 -22.11 28.22
N SER A 267 -11.22 -21.35 29.23
CA SER A 267 -11.02 -21.73 30.62
C SER A 267 -12.23 -21.31 31.39
#